data_630cfb716f1f4929f338a3ff37bd1bb5
#
_entry.id   630cfb716f1f4929f338a3ff37bd1bb5
#
_cell.length_a   1.000
_cell.length_b   1.000
_cell.length_c   1.000
_cell.angle_alpha   90.00
_cell.angle_beta   90.00
_cell.angle_gamma   90.00
#
_symmetry.space_group_name_H-M   'P 1'
#
loop_
_entity.id
_entity.type
_entity.pdbx_description
1 polymer ?
#
loop_
_entity_poly.entity_id
_entity_poly.type
_entity_poly.pdbx_seq_one_letter_code
_entity_poly.pdbx_strand_id
1 'polypeptide(L)'
;MFGFIIFGSVLFKISETKTHRLDSLDIRKIFESYLSVLSNSKFVLFTLICSIQSGVFFSSFGFMPYEFARIGVDPLEFGFWFSFAGIGYFFGNIVNRKIAAFWGIEKLVNIGCFFSLTSYSAILVMNLNGFLSPLYIS
;
A
#
# COMPACT_ATOMS: atom_id res chain seq x y z
N MET A 1 8.37 8.01 20.56
CA MET A 1 7.79 9.13 21.31
C MET A 1 6.48 9.65 20.70
N PHE A 2 6.37 9.90 19.40
CA PHE A 2 5.13 10.39 18.78
C PHE A 2 3.90 9.50 19.00
N GLY A 3 4.05 8.18 19.02
CA GLY A 3 2.94 7.25 19.25
C GLY A 3 2.25 7.43 20.60
N PHE A 4 3.00 7.74 21.65
CA PHE A 4 2.43 8.00 22.98
C PHE A 4 1.64 9.31 23.04
N ILE A 5 2.08 10.33 22.31
CA ILE A 5 1.37 11.62 22.22
C ILE A 5 0.04 11.44 21.48
N ILE A 6 0.06 10.69 20.37
CA ILE A 6 -1.15 10.37 19.60
C ILE A 6 -2.10 9.53 20.45
N PHE A 7 -1.60 8.49 21.11
CA PHE A 7 -2.39 7.64 22.00
C PHE A 7 -3.04 8.42 23.14
N GLY A 8 -2.29 9.30 23.80
CA GLY A 8 -2.82 10.17 24.84
C GLY A 8 -3.90 11.14 24.29
N SER A 9 -3.66 11.71 23.10
CA SER A 9 -4.64 12.61 22.45
C SER A 9 -5.94 11.88 22.09
N VAL A 10 -5.85 10.62 21.66
CA VAL A 10 -7.03 9.78 21.36
C VAL A 10 -7.81 9.50 22.64
N LEU A 11 -7.15 9.13 23.74
CA LEU A 11 -7.82 8.82 25.01
C LEU A 11 -8.53 10.01 25.62
N PHE A 12 -7.96 11.21 25.51
CA PHE A 12 -8.50 12.40 26.19
C PHE A 12 -9.39 13.27 25.33
N LYS A 13 -9.30 13.20 24.00
CA LYS A 13 -9.97 14.16 23.10
C LYS A 13 -11.02 13.55 22.19
N ILE A 14 -11.05 12.23 22.04
CA ILE A 14 -12.06 11.57 21.22
C ILE A 14 -13.19 11.09 22.12
N SER A 15 -14.34 11.75 22.01
CA SER A 15 -15.57 11.26 22.63
C SER A 15 -16.04 9.97 21.93
N GLU A 16 -16.57 9.05 22.71
CA GLU A 16 -17.18 7.80 22.21
C GLU A 16 -18.23 8.14 21.13
N THR A 17 -17.94 7.78 19.90
CA THR A 17 -18.86 7.99 18.75
C THR A 17 -19.91 6.89 18.64
N LYS A 18 -19.78 5.83 19.42
CA LYS A 18 -20.69 4.69 19.40
C LYS A 18 -21.90 4.94 20.29
N THR A 19 -23.03 5.30 19.70
CA THR A 19 -24.31 5.54 20.39
C THR A 19 -24.97 4.27 20.96
N HIS A 20 -24.65 3.11 20.42
CA HIS A 20 -25.11 1.82 20.96
C HIS A 20 -23.94 1.08 21.61
N ARG A 21 -23.88 1.08 22.94
CA ARG A 21 -23.03 0.15 23.69
C ARG A 21 -23.58 -1.26 23.46
N LEU A 22 -22.72 -2.17 23.05
CA LEU A 22 -23.03 -3.59 23.13
C LEU A 22 -23.02 -3.96 24.62
N ASP A 23 -24.17 -4.37 25.15
CA ASP A 23 -24.36 -4.70 26.57
C ASP A 23 -23.47 -5.86 27.06
N SER A 24 -22.88 -6.61 26.15
CA SER A 24 -21.84 -7.59 26.43
C SER A 24 -20.93 -7.81 25.21
N LEU A 25 -19.62 -7.90 25.45
CA LEU A 25 -18.66 -8.41 24.47
C LEU A 25 -18.87 -9.92 24.32
N ASP A 26 -19.80 -10.30 23.45
CA ASP A 26 -20.01 -11.70 23.11
C ASP A 26 -18.94 -12.10 22.07
N ILE A 27 -17.89 -12.74 22.55
CA ILE A 27 -16.75 -13.20 21.74
C ILE A 27 -17.23 -14.08 20.60
N ARG A 28 -18.30 -14.83 20.79
CA ARG A 28 -18.89 -15.70 19.79
C ARG A 28 -19.48 -14.89 18.63
N LYS A 29 -20.21 -13.81 18.92
CA LYS A 29 -20.75 -12.90 17.89
C LYS A 29 -19.67 -12.18 17.12
N ILE A 30 -18.58 -11.80 17.79
CA ILE A 30 -17.39 -11.23 17.14
C ILE A 30 -16.82 -12.26 16.16
N PHE A 31 -16.62 -13.49 16.59
CA PHE A 31 -16.05 -14.54 15.74
C PHE A 31 -16.97 -14.90 14.56
N GLU A 32 -18.27 -14.99 14.78
CA GLU A 32 -19.28 -15.22 13.73
C GLU A 32 -19.26 -14.06 12.71
N SER A 33 -19.11 -12.82 13.17
CA SER A 33 -18.98 -11.65 12.30
C SER A 33 -17.70 -11.71 11.44
N TYR A 34 -16.55 -12.09 12.02
CA TYR A 34 -15.31 -12.30 11.25
C TYR A 34 -15.46 -13.41 10.21
N LEU A 35 -16.06 -14.55 10.57
CA LEU A 35 -16.30 -15.64 9.65
C LEU A 35 -17.22 -15.22 8.49
N SER A 36 -18.24 -14.43 8.78
CA SER A 36 -19.15 -13.88 7.76
C SER A 36 -18.39 -12.99 6.75
N VAL A 37 -17.49 -12.14 7.23
CA VAL A 37 -16.66 -11.29 6.36
C VAL A 37 -15.68 -12.13 5.54
N LEU A 38 -15.05 -13.14 6.14
CA LEU A 38 -14.13 -14.05 5.45
C LEU A 38 -14.83 -14.97 4.45
N SER A 39 -16.13 -15.23 4.63
CA SER A 39 -16.95 -15.99 3.68
C SER A 39 -17.31 -15.17 2.43
N ASN A 40 -17.11 -13.86 2.47
CA ASN A 40 -17.35 -13.01 1.31
C ASN A 40 -16.16 -13.09 0.34
N SER A 41 -16.34 -13.82 -0.76
CA SER A 41 -15.29 -14.05 -1.76
C SER A 41 -14.71 -12.74 -2.34
N LYS A 42 -15.55 -11.71 -2.53
CA LYS A 42 -15.06 -10.39 -2.99
C LYS A 42 -14.14 -9.74 -1.97
N PHE A 43 -14.51 -9.77 -0.69
CA PHE A 43 -13.68 -9.23 0.37
C PHE A 43 -12.33 -9.95 0.45
N VAL A 44 -12.34 -11.27 0.42
CA VAL A 44 -11.11 -12.08 0.46
C VAL A 44 -10.22 -11.78 -0.75
N LEU A 45 -10.80 -11.71 -1.95
CA LEU A 45 -10.06 -11.40 -3.18
C LEU A 45 -9.39 -10.02 -3.09
N PHE A 46 -10.13 -8.99 -2.72
CA PHE A 46 -9.56 -7.63 -2.59
C PHE A 46 -8.49 -7.56 -1.50
N THR A 47 -8.70 -8.23 -0.38
CA THR A 47 -7.72 -8.30 0.70
C THR A 47 -6.43 -8.99 0.23
N LEU A 48 -6.52 -10.09 -0.50
CA LEU A 48 -5.37 -10.78 -1.07
C LEU A 48 -4.61 -9.89 -2.08
N ILE A 49 -5.32 -9.22 -2.99
CA ILE A 49 -4.71 -8.30 -3.95
C ILE A 49 -3.96 -7.19 -3.21
N CYS A 50 -4.59 -6.55 -2.23
CA CYS A 50 -3.95 -5.49 -1.45
C CYS A 50 -2.75 -6.01 -0.65
N SER A 51 -2.84 -7.22 -0.09
CA SER A 51 -1.75 -7.83 0.69
C SER A 51 -0.54 -8.15 -0.19
N ILE A 52 -0.77 -8.75 -1.36
CA ILE A 52 0.29 -9.05 -2.34
C ILE A 52 0.96 -7.74 -2.80
N GLN A 53 0.15 -6.75 -3.18
CA GLN A 53 0.66 -5.47 -3.64
C GLN A 53 1.49 -4.74 -2.57
N SER A 54 1.01 -4.74 -1.33
CA SER A 54 1.77 -4.19 -0.20
C SER A 54 3.06 -4.97 0.05
N GLY A 55 3.01 -6.31 -0.02
CA GLY A 55 4.20 -7.15 0.14
C GLY A 55 5.27 -6.85 -0.91
N VAL A 56 4.89 -6.73 -2.18
CA VAL A 56 5.81 -6.36 -3.27
C VAL A 56 6.38 -4.96 -3.04
N PHE A 57 5.54 -4.00 -2.68
CA PHE A 57 5.95 -2.63 -2.42
C PHE A 57 6.99 -2.56 -1.29
N PHE A 58 6.71 -3.11 -0.12
CA PHE A 58 7.65 -3.10 1.00
C PHE A 58 8.92 -3.92 0.75
N SER A 59 8.82 -5.03 0.02
CA SER A 59 10.00 -5.80 -0.40
C SER A 59 10.90 -4.97 -1.32
N SER A 60 10.32 -4.19 -2.22
CA SER A 60 11.06 -3.29 -3.10
C SER A 60 11.84 -2.24 -2.30
N PHE A 61 11.25 -1.66 -1.26
CA PHE A 61 11.96 -0.73 -0.37
C PHE A 61 13.17 -1.37 0.32
N GLY A 62 13.05 -2.61 0.76
CA GLY A 62 14.17 -3.34 1.37
C GLY A 62 15.28 -3.69 0.41
N PHE A 63 14.94 -3.97 -0.85
CA PHE A 63 15.87 -4.43 -1.87
C PHE A 63 16.56 -3.31 -2.67
N MET A 64 15.84 -2.24 -2.97
CA MET A 64 16.34 -1.13 -3.78
C MET A 64 17.70 -0.56 -3.35
N PRO A 65 17.97 -0.28 -2.07
CA PRO A 65 19.27 0.27 -1.66
C PRO A 65 20.44 -0.62 -2.05
N TYR A 66 20.25 -1.94 -1.99
CA TYR A 66 21.30 -2.91 -2.35
C TYR A 66 21.55 -2.94 -3.86
N GLU A 67 20.51 -2.86 -4.67
CA GLU A 67 20.65 -2.81 -6.12
C GLU A 67 21.30 -1.50 -6.58
N PHE A 68 20.94 -0.38 -6.01
CA PHE A 68 21.57 0.91 -6.31
C PHE A 68 23.06 0.90 -5.92
N ALA A 69 23.40 0.37 -4.74
CA ALA A 69 24.79 0.19 -4.33
C ALA A 69 25.56 -0.76 -5.30
N ARG A 70 24.91 -1.81 -5.79
CA ARG A 70 25.52 -2.77 -6.74
C ARG A 70 25.87 -2.14 -8.09
N ILE A 71 25.08 -1.20 -8.57
CA ILE A 71 25.33 -0.45 -9.81
C ILE A 71 26.19 0.81 -9.58
N GLY A 72 26.72 1.00 -8.37
CA GLY A 72 27.67 2.07 -8.04
C GLY A 72 27.04 3.42 -7.79
N VAL A 73 25.74 3.49 -7.50
CA VAL A 73 25.03 4.73 -7.19
C VAL A 73 25.28 5.13 -5.74
N ASP A 74 25.66 6.39 -5.54
CA ASP A 74 25.87 6.95 -4.21
C ASP A 74 24.56 7.02 -3.41
N PRO A 75 24.59 6.83 -2.07
CA PRO A 75 23.40 6.92 -1.22
C PRO A 75 22.61 8.22 -1.33
N LEU A 76 23.30 9.33 -1.63
CA LEU A 76 22.67 10.64 -1.81
C LEU A 76 21.90 10.69 -3.13
N GLU A 77 22.47 10.14 -4.19
CA GLU A 77 21.85 10.01 -5.49
C GLU A 77 20.65 9.05 -5.42
N PHE A 78 20.78 7.93 -4.70
CA PHE A 78 19.65 7.04 -4.40
C PHE A 78 18.50 7.80 -3.75
N GLY A 79 18.77 8.60 -2.71
CA GLY A 79 17.75 9.40 -2.02
C GLY A 79 17.03 10.37 -2.95
N PHE A 80 17.76 10.95 -3.90
CA PHE A 80 17.20 11.85 -4.91
C PHE A 80 16.21 11.10 -5.84
N TRP A 81 16.65 9.99 -6.44
CA TRP A 81 15.79 9.18 -7.31
C TRP A 81 14.58 8.63 -6.57
N PHE A 82 14.79 8.19 -5.34
CA PHE A 82 13.72 7.67 -4.50
C PHE A 82 12.65 8.71 -4.15
N SER A 83 13.03 9.98 -4.09
CA SER A 83 12.08 11.09 -3.87
C SER A 83 11.05 11.21 -4.98
N PHE A 84 11.38 10.85 -6.23
CA PHE A 84 10.43 10.84 -7.34
C PHE A 84 9.34 9.77 -7.14
N ALA A 85 9.70 8.60 -6.61
CA ALA A 85 8.71 7.58 -6.26
C ALA A 85 7.73 8.09 -5.20
N GLY A 86 8.24 8.82 -4.19
CA GLY A 86 7.40 9.46 -3.16
C GLY A 86 6.46 10.52 -3.74
N ILE A 87 6.94 11.35 -4.65
CA ILE A 87 6.14 12.36 -5.36
C ILE A 87 5.06 11.68 -6.20
N GLY A 88 5.42 10.65 -6.97
CA GLY A 88 4.50 9.87 -7.76
C GLY A 88 3.39 9.23 -6.91
N TYR A 89 3.75 8.66 -5.77
CA TYR A 89 2.80 8.11 -4.81
C TYR A 89 1.83 9.17 -4.26
N PHE A 90 2.34 10.35 -3.93
CA PHE A 90 1.51 11.47 -3.44
C PHE A 90 0.48 11.92 -4.47
N PHE A 91 0.92 12.20 -5.71
CA PHE A 91 0.03 12.60 -6.78
C PHE A 91 -0.93 11.48 -7.17
N GLY A 92 -0.46 10.24 -7.23
CA GLY A 92 -1.29 9.07 -7.48
C GLY A 92 -2.45 8.95 -6.49
N ASN A 93 -2.21 9.18 -5.20
CA ASN A 93 -3.25 9.17 -4.18
C ASN A 93 -4.28 10.30 -4.37
N ILE A 94 -3.85 11.50 -4.76
CA ILE A 94 -4.77 12.62 -5.04
C ILE A 94 -5.69 12.28 -6.22
N VAL A 95 -5.11 11.76 -7.30
CA VAL A 95 -5.84 11.35 -8.51
C VAL A 95 -6.80 10.21 -8.17
N ASN A 96 -6.32 9.19 -7.48
CA ASN A 96 -7.12 8.03 -7.08
C ASN A 96 -8.34 8.45 -6.24
N ARG A 97 -8.16 9.34 -5.28
CA ARG A 97 -9.27 9.88 -4.47
C ARG A 97 -10.35 10.53 -5.32
N LYS A 98 -9.97 11.30 -6.35
CA LYS A 98 -10.92 11.97 -7.24
C LYS A 98 -11.66 10.98 -8.14
N ILE A 99 -10.93 10.03 -8.72
CA ILE A 99 -11.47 9.07 -9.69
C ILE A 99 -12.32 8.00 -9.00
N ALA A 100 -11.98 7.60 -7.77
CA ALA A 100 -12.71 6.58 -7.02
C ALA A 100 -14.20 6.88 -6.86
N ALA A 101 -14.53 8.17 -6.72
CA ALA A 101 -15.92 8.62 -6.60
C ALA A 101 -16.75 8.39 -7.86
N PHE A 102 -16.11 8.38 -9.06
CA PHE A 102 -16.79 8.28 -10.35
C PHE A 102 -16.75 6.87 -10.94
N TRP A 103 -15.64 6.15 -10.80
CA TRP A 103 -15.42 4.87 -11.48
C TRP A 103 -15.70 3.65 -10.62
N GLY A 104 -15.81 3.83 -9.32
CA GLY A 104 -15.97 2.74 -8.37
C GLY A 104 -14.65 2.01 -8.09
N ILE A 105 -14.62 1.37 -6.92
CA ILE A 105 -13.40 0.73 -6.38
C ILE A 105 -12.94 -0.45 -7.25
N GLU A 106 -13.87 -1.25 -7.76
CA GLU A 106 -13.53 -2.45 -8.55
C GLU A 106 -12.73 -2.11 -9.83
N LYS A 107 -13.16 -1.06 -10.55
CA LYS A 107 -12.45 -0.61 -11.77
C LYS A 107 -11.07 -0.05 -11.44
N LEU A 108 -10.96 0.72 -10.36
CA LEU A 108 -9.68 1.27 -9.95
C LEU A 108 -8.68 0.18 -9.55
N VAL A 109 -9.11 -0.83 -8.82
CA VAL A 109 -8.25 -1.97 -8.46
C VAL A 109 -7.75 -2.69 -9.71
N ASN A 110 -8.63 -2.95 -10.68
CA ASN A 110 -8.24 -3.60 -11.93
C ASN A 110 -7.23 -2.76 -12.73
N ILE A 111 -7.44 -1.46 -12.83
CA ILE A 111 -6.51 -0.53 -13.48
C ILE A 111 -5.16 -0.52 -12.74
N GLY A 112 -5.19 -0.43 -11.41
CA GLY A 112 -3.99 -0.47 -10.59
C GLY A 112 -3.20 -1.77 -10.77
N CYS A 113 -3.87 -2.92 -10.78
CA CYS A 113 -3.25 -4.22 -11.03
C CYS A 113 -2.62 -4.27 -12.43
N PHE A 114 -3.30 -3.75 -13.45
CA PHE A 114 -2.78 -3.69 -14.81
C PHE A 114 -1.50 -2.84 -14.89
N PHE A 115 -1.50 -1.64 -14.31
CA PHE A 115 -0.32 -0.78 -14.27
C PHE A 115 0.83 -1.43 -13.49
N SER A 116 0.55 -2.07 -12.37
CA SER A 116 1.58 -2.78 -11.59
C SER A 116 2.20 -3.92 -12.39
N LEU A 117 1.39 -4.76 -13.02
CA LEU A 117 1.86 -5.86 -13.85
C LEU A 117 2.73 -5.38 -15.01
N THR A 118 2.29 -4.35 -15.71
CA THR A 118 3.07 -3.78 -16.83
C THR A 118 4.39 -3.18 -16.36
N SER A 119 4.40 -2.45 -15.25
CA SER A 119 5.60 -1.86 -14.67
C SER A 119 6.60 -2.91 -14.23
N TYR A 120 6.17 -3.92 -13.46
CA TYR A 120 7.06 -4.99 -13.02
C TYR A 120 7.57 -5.85 -14.19
N SER A 121 6.74 -6.10 -15.20
CA SER A 121 7.16 -6.81 -16.41
C SER A 121 8.21 -6.01 -17.18
N ALA A 122 8.03 -4.70 -17.30
CA ALA A 122 9.00 -3.82 -17.94
C ALA A 122 10.35 -3.85 -17.21
N ILE A 123 10.34 -3.70 -15.88
CA ILE A 123 11.57 -3.76 -15.05
C ILE A 123 12.26 -5.13 -15.22
N LEU A 124 11.50 -6.22 -15.22
CA LEU A 124 12.05 -7.56 -15.42
C LEU A 124 12.75 -7.69 -16.79
N VAL A 125 12.09 -7.24 -17.86
CA VAL A 125 12.65 -7.27 -19.22
C VAL A 125 13.90 -6.41 -19.30
N MET A 126 13.93 -5.23 -18.70
CA MET A 126 15.10 -4.36 -18.68
C MET A 126 16.25 -4.98 -17.89
N ASN A 127 15.95 -5.64 -16.76
CA ASN A 127 16.97 -6.37 -15.98
C ASN A 127 17.60 -7.51 -16.80
N LEU A 128 16.78 -8.31 -17.48
CA LEU A 128 17.25 -9.44 -18.31
C LEU A 128 18.11 -8.97 -19.48
N ASN A 129 17.87 -7.76 -20.01
CA ASN A 129 18.67 -7.20 -21.09
C ASN A 129 19.89 -6.36 -20.62
N GLY A 130 20.15 -6.30 -19.32
CA GLY A 130 21.29 -5.57 -18.74
C GLY A 130 21.15 -4.04 -18.77
N PHE A 131 19.97 -3.50 -19.03
CA PHE A 131 19.68 -2.07 -19.07
C PHE A 131 19.27 -1.51 -17.70
N LEU A 132 19.87 -1.98 -16.60
CA LEU A 132 19.61 -1.43 -15.28
C LEU A 132 20.29 -0.07 -15.14
N SER A 133 19.48 0.97 -15.11
CA SER A 133 19.89 2.34 -14.79
C SER A 133 19.04 2.84 -13.61
N PRO A 134 19.56 3.74 -12.76
CA PRO A 134 18.80 4.34 -11.67
C PRO A 134 17.47 4.96 -12.10
N LEU A 135 17.42 5.45 -13.34
CA LEU A 135 16.25 6.10 -13.93
C LEU A 135 15.05 5.15 -14.13
N TYR A 136 15.30 3.83 -14.24
CA TYR A 136 14.25 2.84 -14.49
C TYR A 136 13.77 2.13 -13.22
N ILE A 137 14.48 2.33 -12.12
CA ILE A 137 14.17 1.70 -10.83
C ILE A 137 13.41 2.65 -9.91
N SER A 138 13.53 3.97 -10.12
CA SER A 138 12.80 5.01 -9.39
C SER A 138 11.42 5.24 -9.97
#